data_70007a61210fce2b168b545569baa299
#
_entry.id   70007a61210fce2b168b545569baa299
#
_cell.length_a   1.000
_cell.length_b   1.000
_cell.length_c   1.000
_cell.angle_alpha   90.00
_cell.angle_beta   90.00
_cell.angle_gamma   90.00
#
_symmetry.space_group_name_H-M   'P 1'
#
loop_
_entity.id
_entity.type
_entity.pdbx_description
1 polymer ?
#
loop_
_entity_poly.entity_id
_entity_poly.type
_entity_poly.pdbx_seq_one_letter_code
_entity_poly.pdbx_strand_id
1 'polypeptide(L)'
;ASGSLTIDGVDHTSTPPSRRPVSMLFQENNLFSHLTVAQNIGLGLNPGLKLNAVQQGKMHAIARQMGIDNLMARLPGELSGGQRQRVALARCLVREQPILLLDEPFSALDPALRQEMLTLVSTSCQQQKMTLLMVSHSVEDAARIATRSVVVADGRIAWQGMTDELLSGKASASALLGITG
;
A
#
# COMPACT_ATOMS: atom_id res chain seq x y z
N ALA A 1 23.91 -6.89 -6.14
CA ALA A 1 22.80 -6.66 -7.06
C ALA A 1 23.22 -5.58 -8.06
N SER A 2 22.91 -5.77 -9.33
CA SER A 2 23.12 -4.80 -10.40
C SER A 2 21.78 -4.37 -10.96
N GLY A 3 21.66 -3.14 -11.46
CA GLY A 3 20.45 -2.60 -12.04
C GLY A 3 20.36 -1.10 -11.85
N SER A 4 19.34 -0.49 -12.45
CA SER A 4 19.02 0.92 -12.31
C SER A 4 17.58 1.10 -11.85
N LEU A 5 17.32 2.17 -11.11
CA LEU A 5 16.00 2.57 -10.67
C LEU A 5 15.73 4.00 -11.11
N THR A 6 14.76 4.17 -12.00
CA THR A 6 14.32 5.49 -12.47
C THR A 6 12.86 5.71 -12.08
N ILE A 7 12.55 6.85 -11.46
CA ILE A 7 11.19 7.26 -11.09
C ILE A 7 10.95 8.64 -11.68
N ASP A 8 9.91 8.80 -12.48
CA ASP A 8 9.55 10.04 -13.19
C ASP A 8 10.73 10.67 -13.95
N GLY A 9 11.55 9.82 -14.60
CA GLY A 9 12.73 10.24 -15.36
C GLY A 9 13.98 10.58 -14.53
N VAL A 10 13.90 10.50 -13.20
CA VAL A 10 15.02 10.76 -12.28
C VAL A 10 15.66 9.45 -11.86
N ASP A 11 16.98 9.36 -11.96
CA ASP A 11 17.75 8.18 -11.49
C ASP A 11 17.85 8.16 -9.96
N HIS A 12 17.29 7.13 -9.37
CA HIS A 12 17.31 6.85 -7.93
C HIS A 12 18.17 5.64 -7.55
N THR A 13 19.00 5.15 -8.45
CA THR A 13 19.82 3.93 -8.25
C THR A 13 20.67 4.02 -6.98
N SER A 14 21.35 5.14 -6.78
CA SER A 14 22.18 5.42 -5.60
C SER A 14 21.44 6.14 -4.46
N THR A 15 20.17 6.54 -4.66
CA THR A 15 19.39 7.25 -3.64
C THR A 15 19.06 6.32 -2.47
N PRO A 16 19.37 6.69 -1.21
CA PRO A 16 18.98 5.91 -0.04
C PRO A 16 17.46 5.66 -0.03
N PRO A 17 16.98 4.47 0.38
CA PRO A 17 15.55 4.14 0.39
C PRO A 17 14.67 5.18 1.10
N SER A 18 15.16 5.76 2.20
CA SER A 18 14.45 6.78 2.98
C SER A 18 14.21 8.10 2.22
N ARG A 19 14.95 8.36 1.15
CA ARG A 19 14.85 9.58 0.32
C ARG A 19 14.19 9.33 -1.03
N ARG A 20 13.81 8.08 -1.34
CA ARG A 20 13.09 7.76 -2.57
C ARG A 20 11.64 8.27 -2.47
N PRO A 21 11.05 8.75 -3.58
CA PRO A 21 9.68 9.26 -3.59
C PRO A 21 8.66 8.11 -3.58
N VAL A 22 8.74 7.26 -2.56
CA VAL A 22 7.88 6.09 -2.38
C VAL A 22 7.39 6.00 -0.93
N SER A 23 6.18 5.50 -0.75
CA SER A 23 5.68 5.00 0.53
C SER A 23 5.58 3.50 0.46
N MET A 24 5.87 2.80 1.54
CA MET A 24 5.83 1.34 1.59
C MET A 24 5.09 0.87 2.84
N LEU A 25 4.18 -0.07 2.64
CA LEU A 25 3.52 -0.82 3.70
C LEU A 25 3.94 -2.29 3.62
N PHE A 26 4.54 -2.77 4.68
CA PHE A 26 4.93 -4.18 4.83
C PHE A 26 3.77 -5.01 5.36
N GLN A 27 3.85 -6.33 5.19
CA GLN A 27 2.88 -7.32 5.68
C GLN A 27 2.59 -7.15 7.19
N GLU A 28 3.63 -6.91 8.00
CA GLU A 28 3.47 -6.50 9.39
C GLU A 28 3.26 -4.99 9.45
N ASN A 29 2.17 -4.54 10.04
CA ASN A 29 1.74 -3.14 10.07
C ASN A 29 2.74 -2.16 10.70
N ASN A 30 3.75 -2.67 11.39
CA ASN A 30 4.86 -1.93 12.01
C ASN A 30 4.43 -0.62 12.70
N LEU A 31 3.29 -0.65 13.43
CA LEU A 31 2.88 0.48 14.26
C LEU A 31 3.73 0.52 15.52
N PHE A 32 4.10 1.73 15.91
CA PHE A 32 4.79 1.96 17.17
C PHE A 32 3.79 1.82 18.32
N SER A 33 3.91 0.76 19.11
CA SER A 33 2.96 0.38 20.16
C SER A 33 2.80 1.41 21.27
N HIS A 34 3.84 2.22 21.52
CA HIS A 34 3.87 3.28 22.54
C HIS A 34 3.40 4.65 22.02
N LEU A 35 3.06 4.76 20.74
CA LEU A 35 2.53 5.98 20.13
C LEU A 35 1.04 5.82 19.84
N THR A 36 0.29 6.90 20.02
CA THR A 36 -1.14 6.95 19.67
C THR A 36 -1.35 6.81 18.15
N VAL A 37 -2.60 6.59 17.74
CA VAL A 37 -2.99 6.63 16.31
C VAL A 37 -2.53 7.93 15.65
N ALA A 38 -2.83 9.08 16.26
CA ALA A 38 -2.42 10.38 15.74
C ALA A 38 -0.89 10.48 15.57
N GLN A 39 -0.14 10.03 16.56
CA GLN A 39 1.32 10.04 16.50
C GLN A 39 1.87 9.07 15.44
N ASN A 40 1.30 7.86 15.33
CA ASN A 40 1.68 6.91 14.28
C ASN A 40 1.47 7.49 12.87
N ILE A 41 0.33 8.13 12.60
CA ILE A 41 0.08 8.80 11.32
C ILE A 41 1.01 9.99 11.15
N GLY A 42 1.19 10.80 12.21
CA GLY A 42 2.03 11.99 12.21
C GLY A 42 3.49 11.74 11.86
N LEU A 43 4.03 10.55 12.19
CA LEU A 43 5.37 10.12 11.75
C LEU A 43 5.54 10.12 10.24
N GLY A 44 4.48 9.91 9.48
CA GLY A 44 4.51 10.01 8.03
C GLY A 44 4.76 11.43 7.52
N LEU A 45 4.41 12.44 8.33
CA LEU A 45 4.58 13.86 7.99
C LEU A 45 5.86 14.47 8.60
N ASN A 46 6.18 14.09 9.81
CA ASN A 46 7.36 14.58 10.51
C ASN A 46 7.84 13.56 11.57
N PRO A 47 9.05 12.98 11.39
CA PRO A 47 9.59 12.02 12.36
C PRO A 47 9.73 12.58 13.78
N GLY A 48 9.86 13.89 13.95
CA GLY A 48 9.93 14.55 15.25
C GLY A 48 8.57 14.83 15.89
N LEU A 49 7.45 14.46 15.23
CA LEU A 49 6.06 14.67 15.68
C LEU A 49 5.68 16.14 15.96
N LYS A 50 6.48 17.09 15.49
CA LYS A 50 6.19 18.53 15.57
C LYS A 50 5.43 18.94 14.31
N LEU A 51 4.12 18.75 14.32
CA LEU A 51 3.26 19.04 13.18
C LEU A 51 2.79 20.51 13.22
N ASN A 52 2.95 21.21 12.09
CA ASN A 52 2.33 22.51 11.89
C ASN A 52 0.81 22.36 11.57
N ALA A 53 0.08 23.47 11.51
CA ALA A 53 -1.37 23.47 11.30
C ALA A 53 -1.79 22.76 9.98
N VAL A 54 -1.01 22.93 8.90
CA VAL A 54 -1.27 22.28 7.60
C VAL A 54 -1.11 20.77 7.73
N GLN A 55 -0.03 20.31 8.35
CA GLN A 55 0.24 18.89 8.59
C GLN A 55 -0.81 18.26 9.51
N GLN A 56 -1.27 18.96 10.55
CA GLN A 56 -2.37 18.50 11.39
C GLN A 56 -3.67 18.35 10.57
N GLY A 57 -3.97 19.32 9.71
CA GLY A 57 -5.11 19.23 8.80
C GLY A 57 -5.05 18.00 7.88
N LYS A 58 -3.90 17.71 7.27
CA LYS A 58 -3.68 16.51 6.45
C LYS A 58 -3.86 15.22 7.25
N MET A 59 -3.31 15.17 8.46
CA MET A 59 -3.45 14.02 9.36
C MET A 59 -4.92 13.73 9.69
N HIS A 60 -5.69 14.76 10.04
CA HIS A 60 -7.12 14.59 10.31
C HIS A 60 -7.93 14.24 9.05
N ALA A 61 -7.56 14.77 7.89
CA ALA A 61 -8.24 14.46 6.64
C ALA A 61 -8.07 12.97 6.28
N ILE A 62 -6.83 12.46 6.35
CA ILE A 62 -6.57 11.03 6.07
C ILE A 62 -7.22 10.13 7.12
N ALA A 63 -7.24 10.52 8.40
CA ALA A 63 -7.90 9.76 9.45
C ALA A 63 -9.41 9.61 9.19
N ARG A 64 -10.09 10.67 8.77
CA ARG A 64 -11.50 10.62 8.35
C ARG A 64 -11.71 9.74 7.13
N GLN A 65 -10.85 9.87 6.11
CA GLN A 65 -10.92 9.04 4.90
C GLN A 65 -10.79 7.55 5.23
N MET A 66 -9.95 7.21 6.22
CA MET A 66 -9.76 5.84 6.70
C MET A 66 -10.81 5.38 7.72
N GLY A 67 -11.73 6.26 8.15
CA GLY A 67 -12.74 5.95 9.16
C GLY A 67 -12.16 5.65 10.55
N ILE A 68 -11.09 6.34 10.94
CA ILE A 68 -10.36 6.15 12.21
C ILE A 68 -10.18 7.46 13.00
N ASP A 69 -10.88 8.53 12.61
CA ASP A 69 -10.77 9.83 13.23
C ASP A 69 -11.23 9.84 14.71
N ASN A 70 -12.15 8.95 15.08
CA ASN A 70 -12.58 8.74 16.46
C ASN A 70 -11.59 7.92 17.31
N LEU A 71 -10.52 7.40 16.72
CA LEU A 71 -9.54 6.54 17.37
C LEU A 71 -8.19 7.25 17.61
N MET A 72 -8.06 8.51 17.27
CA MET A 72 -6.80 9.25 17.23
C MET A 72 -5.98 9.24 18.54
N ALA A 73 -6.66 9.17 19.68
CA ALA A 73 -6.02 9.14 21.02
C ALA A 73 -5.65 7.72 21.49
N ARG A 74 -6.12 6.66 20.81
CA ARG A 74 -5.88 5.27 21.21
C ARG A 74 -4.47 4.81 20.87
N LEU A 75 -3.99 3.83 21.63
CA LEU A 75 -2.77 3.08 21.33
C LEU A 75 -3.09 1.88 20.41
N PRO A 76 -2.12 1.39 19.61
CA PRO A 76 -2.31 0.24 18.73
C PRO A 76 -2.84 -1.02 19.42
N GLY A 77 -2.49 -1.25 20.70
CA GLY A 77 -2.99 -2.37 21.48
C GLY A 77 -4.51 -2.34 21.79
N GLU A 78 -5.14 -1.16 21.66
CA GLU A 78 -6.57 -0.94 21.88
C GLU A 78 -7.40 -1.04 20.58
N LEU A 79 -6.76 -1.39 19.45
CA LEU A 79 -7.35 -1.44 18.14
C LEU A 79 -7.58 -2.88 17.68
N SER A 80 -8.63 -3.09 16.87
CA SER A 80 -8.80 -4.34 16.12
C SER A 80 -7.71 -4.48 15.04
N GLY A 81 -7.53 -5.69 14.48
CA GLY A 81 -6.60 -5.93 13.38
C GLY A 81 -6.84 -5.00 12.18
N GLY A 82 -8.10 -4.88 11.75
CA GLY A 82 -8.46 -3.99 10.65
C GLY A 82 -8.24 -2.50 10.96
N GLN A 83 -8.49 -2.08 12.20
CA GLN A 83 -8.19 -0.70 12.61
C GLN A 83 -6.69 -0.41 12.57
N ARG A 84 -5.85 -1.34 13.05
CA ARG A 84 -4.38 -1.22 12.93
C ARG A 84 -3.95 -1.12 11.47
N GLN A 85 -4.54 -1.92 10.58
CA GLN A 85 -4.26 -1.88 9.15
C GLN A 85 -4.58 -0.51 8.55
N ARG A 86 -5.74 0.06 8.89
CA ARG A 86 -6.15 1.41 8.43
C ARG A 86 -5.21 2.49 8.94
N VAL A 87 -4.73 2.40 10.18
CA VAL A 87 -3.72 3.34 10.72
C VAL A 87 -2.40 3.25 9.97
N ALA A 88 -1.92 2.04 9.69
CA ALA A 88 -0.68 1.83 8.94
C ALA A 88 -0.79 2.36 7.51
N LEU A 89 -1.93 2.13 6.86
CA LEU A 89 -2.22 2.68 5.53
C LEU A 89 -2.30 4.21 5.56
N ALA A 90 -2.98 4.80 6.54
CA ALA A 90 -3.06 6.26 6.72
C ALA A 90 -1.67 6.89 6.86
N ARG A 91 -0.76 6.26 7.62
CA ARG A 91 0.63 6.71 7.76
C ARG A 91 1.40 6.70 6.44
N CYS A 92 1.12 5.76 5.55
CA CYS A 92 1.73 5.71 4.22
C CYS A 92 1.15 6.78 3.29
N LEU A 93 -0.18 6.92 3.27
CA LEU A 93 -0.90 7.82 2.36
C LEU A 93 -0.71 9.31 2.70
N VAL A 94 -0.59 9.64 3.99
CA VAL A 94 -0.42 11.04 4.45
C VAL A 94 0.88 11.68 3.93
N ARG A 95 1.84 10.86 3.50
CA ARG A 95 3.10 11.31 2.89
C ARG A 95 2.92 11.85 1.48
N GLU A 96 1.81 11.55 0.81
CA GLU A 96 1.51 12.00 -0.56
C GLU A 96 2.64 11.71 -1.56
N GLN A 97 3.31 10.55 -1.40
CA GLN A 97 4.35 10.14 -2.33
C GLN A 97 3.73 9.64 -3.65
N PRO A 98 4.37 9.84 -4.81
CA PRO A 98 3.80 9.43 -6.10
C PRO A 98 3.62 7.91 -6.25
N ILE A 99 4.33 7.11 -5.46
CA ILE A 99 4.28 5.65 -5.52
C ILE A 99 3.96 5.07 -4.14
N LEU A 100 2.99 4.14 -4.09
CA LEU A 100 2.68 3.31 -2.93
C LEU A 100 3.04 1.86 -3.24
N LEU A 101 3.95 1.30 -2.44
CA LEU A 101 4.34 -0.10 -2.49
C LEU A 101 3.65 -0.86 -1.37
N LEU A 102 2.98 -1.96 -1.70
CA LEU A 102 2.32 -2.85 -0.74
C LEU A 102 2.86 -4.27 -0.90
N ASP A 103 3.37 -4.85 0.18
CA ASP A 103 3.88 -6.21 0.20
C ASP A 103 2.95 -7.10 1.02
N GLU A 104 2.11 -7.88 0.34
CA GLU A 104 1.07 -8.76 0.90
C GLU A 104 0.24 -8.11 2.02
N PRO A 105 -0.25 -6.89 1.84
CA PRO A 105 -0.71 -6.06 2.95
C PRO A 105 -1.94 -6.61 3.65
N PHE A 106 -2.73 -7.46 2.97
CA PHE A 106 -4.04 -7.90 3.45
C PHE A 106 -4.19 -9.42 3.54
N SER A 107 -3.08 -10.17 3.45
CA SER A 107 -3.08 -11.64 3.44
C SER A 107 -3.66 -12.26 4.73
N ALA A 108 -3.50 -11.57 5.87
CA ALA A 108 -3.98 -12.05 7.18
C ALA A 108 -5.41 -11.57 7.53
N LEU A 109 -6.09 -10.86 6.63
CA LEU A 109 -7.45 -10.36 6.87
C LEU A 109 -8.51 -11.38 6.42
N ASP A 110 -9.66 -11.36 7.08
CA ASP A 110 -10.84 -12.05 6.58
C ASP A 110 -11.29 -11.51 5.21
N PRO A 111 -12.01 -12.30 4.39
CA PRO A 111 -12.34 -11.92 3.02
C PRO A 111 -13.10 -10.61 2.90
N ALA A 112 -14.03 -10.31 3.83
CA ALA A 112 -14.85 -9.11 3.76
C ALA A 112 -14.00 -7.86 4.04
N LEU A 113 -13.20 -7.89 5.11
CA LEU A 113 -12.30 -6.79 5.47
C LEU A 113 -11.21 -6.59 4.41
N ARG A 114 -10.68 -7.69 3.83
CA ARG A 114 -9.72 -7.63 2.72
C ARG A 114 -10.28 -6.85 1.53
N GLN A 115 -11.50 -7.17 1.12
CA GLN A 115 -12.16 -6.47 0.00
C GLN A 115 -12.41 -4.99 0.31
N GLU A 116 -12.80 -4.67 1.54
CA GLU A 116 -12.95 -3.30 1.99
C GLU A 116 -11.63 -2.53 1.90
N MET A 117 -10.53 -3.12 2.40
CA MET A 117 -9.20 -2.51 2.38
C MET A 117 -8.67 -2.32 0.95
N LEU A 118 -8.88 -3.27 0.04
CA LEU A 118 -8.52 -3.14 -1.38
C LEU A 118 -9.26 -1.97 -2.03
N THR A 119 -10.56 -1.83 -1.77
CA THR A 119 -11.36 -0.70 -2.27
C THR A 119 -10.84 0.63 -1.72
N LEU A 120 -10.55 0.68 -0.43
CA LEU A 120 -10.05 1.88 0.25
C LEU A 120 -8.70 2.34 -0.33
N VAL A 121 -7.76 1.39 -0.53
CA VAL A 121 -6.46 1.67 -1.16
C VAL A 121 -6.64 2.19 -2.58
N SER A 122 -7.41 1.47 -3.41
CA SER A 122 -7.63 1.85 -4.82
C SER A 122 -8.21 3.26 -4.92
N THR A 123 -9.27 3.54 -4.16
CA THR A 123 -9.90 4.87 -4.14
C THR A 123 -8.92 5.96 -3.68
N SER A 124 -8.15 5.69 -2.63
CA SER A 124 -7.17 6.65 -2.11
C SER A 124 -6.06 6.95 -3.12
N CYS A 125 -5.52 5.92 -3.77
CA CYS A 125 -4.51 6.09 -4.81
C CYS A 125 -5.04 6.88 -6.01
N GLN A 126 -6.27 6.63 -6.44
CA GLN A 126 -6.91 7.40 -7.52
C GLN A 126 -7.10 8.87 -7.15
N GLN A 127 -7.60 9.16 -5.95
CA GLN A 127 -7.81 10.52 -5.46
C GLN A 127 -6.51 11.32 -5.36
N GLN A 128 -5.43 10.68 -4.91
CA GLN A 128 -4.12 11.29 -4.76
C GLN A 128 -3.24 11.17 -6.01
N LYS A 129 -3.74 10.56 -7.09
CA LYS A 129 -3.00 10.29 -8.35
C LYS A 129 -1.69 9.52 -8.12
N MET A 130 -1.71 8.56 -7.19
CA MET A 130 -0.56 7.71 -6.87
C MET A 130 -0.52 6.48 -7.77
N THR A 131 0.67 6.04 -8.11
CA THR A 131 0.88 4.70 -8.70
C THR A 131 0.92 3.66 -7.59
N LEU A 132 0.02 2.67 -7.66
CA LEU A 132 0.00 1.55 -6.75
C LEU A 132 0.76 0.36 -7.34
N LEU A 133 1.74 -0.18 -6.60
CA LEU A 133 2.37 -1.45 -6.88
C LEU A 133 2.14 -2.37 -5.67
N MET A 134 1.45 -3.48 -5.89
CA MET A 134 1.12 -4.44 -4.84
C MET A 134 1.60 -5.85 -5.18
N VAL A 135 2.26 -6.48 -4.22
CA VAL A 135 2.54 -7.93 -4.26
C VAL A 135 1.38 -8.64 -3.58
N SER A 136 0.82 -9.64 -4.25
CA SER A 136 -0.24 -10.51 -3.71
C SER A 136 -0.12 -11.90 -4.30
N HIS A 137 -0.50 -12.91 -3.52
CA HIS A 137 -0.68 -14.29 -3.99
C HIS A 137 -2.12 -14.56 -4.47
N SER A 138 -3.02 -13.58 -4.36
CA SER A 138 -4.42 -13.73 -4.72
C SER A 138 -4.69 -13.13 -6.09
N VAL A 139 -5.22 -13.97 -6.96
CA VAL A 139 -5.71 -13.57 -8.28
C VAL A 139 -6.91 -12.62 -8.15
N GLU A 140 -7.75 -12.82 -7.13
CA GLU A 140 -8.92 -11.97 -6.86
C GLU A 140 -8.51 -10.53 -6.52
N ASP A 141 -7.38 -10.33 -5.81
CA ASP A 141 -6.87 -8.99 -5.55
C ASP A 141 -6.50 -8.28 -6.85
N ALA A 142 -5.78 -8.97 -7.74
CA ALA A 142 -5.40 -8.43 -9.04
C ALA A 142 -6.64 -8.08 -9.87
N ALA A 143 -7.63 -8.98 -9.91
CA ALA A 143 -8.90 -8.77 -10.62
C ALA A 143 -9.63 -7.50 -10.15
N ARG A 144 -9.50 -7.19 -8.85
CA ARG A 144 -10.24 -6.09 -8.23
C ARG A 144 -9.62 -4.71 -8.45
N ILE A 145 -8.29 -4.62 -8.40
CA ILE A 145 -7.64 -3.30 -8.33
C ILE A 145 -6.53 -3.07 -9.37
N ALA A 146 -6.06 -4.11 -10.05
CA ALA A 146 -4.93 -3.99 -10.95
C ALA A 146 -5.36 -3.95 -12.42
N THR A 147 -5.01 -2.87 -13.11
CA THR A 147 -5.15 -2.81 -14.58
C THR A 147 -4.08 -3.65 -15.28
N ARG A 148 -2.88 -3.70 -14.70
CA ARG A 148 -1.74 -4.46 -15.23
C ARG A 148 -1.19 -5.40 -14.17
N SER A 149 -0.72 -6.55 -14.62
CA SER A 149 -0.12 -7.56 -13.74
C SER A 149 1.26 -7.97 -14.25
N VAL A 150 2.11 -8.37 -13.30
CA VAL A 150 3.41 -8.97 -13.53
C VAL A 150 3.44 -10.29 -12.78
N VAL A 151 3.71 -11.38 -13.47
CA VAL A 151 3.87 -12.72 -12.87
C VAL A 151 5.35 -12.98 -12.70
N VAL A 152 5.75 -13.27 -11.46
CA VAL A 152 7.13 -13.64 -11.11
C VAL A 152 7.17 -15.12 -10.76
N ALA A 153 8.06 -15.87 -11.44
CA ALA A 153 8.32 -17.27 -11.16
C ALA A 153 9.84 -17.51 -11.22
N ASP A 154 10.36 -18.34 -10.34
CA ASP A 154 11.78 -18.71 -10.27
C ASP A 154 12.73 -17.49 -10.25
N GLY A 155 12.33 -16.42 -9.55
CA GLY A 155 13.10 -15.18 -9.41
C GLY A 155 13.18 -14.33 -10.69
N ARG A 156 12.33 -14.59 -11.69
CA ARG A 156 12.28 -13.86 -12.96
C ARG A 156 10.86 -13.41 -13.28
N ILE A 157 10.75 -12.38 -14.11
CA ILE A 157 9.47 -11.98 -14.69
C ILE A 157 9.12 -13.04 -15.76
N ALA A 158 8.11 -13.87 -15.45
CA ALA A 158 7.58 -14.87 -16.36
C ALA A 158 6.61 -14.26 -17.38
N TRP A 159 5.87 -13.22 -16.97
CA TRP A 159 4.92 -12.53 -17.83
C TRP A 159 4.60 -11.13 -17.28
N GLN A 160 4.23 -10.22 -18.18
CA GLN A 160 3.64 -8.93 -17.86
C GLN A 160 2.64 -8.49 -18.92
N GLY A 161 1.53 -7.90 -18.51
CA GLY A 161 0.49 -7.48 -19.44
C GLY A 161 -0.74 -6.90 -18.74
N MET A 162 -1.86 -6.89 -19.47
CA MET A 162 -3.15 -6.48 -18.93
C MET A 162 -3.71 -7.58 -18.02
N THR A 163 -4.24 -7.19 -16.87
CA THR A 163 -4.78 -8.15 -15.89
C THR A 163 -5.89 -9.03 -16.50
N ASP A 164 -6.75 -8.45 -17.34
CA ASP A 164 -7.84 -9.21 -18.01
C ASP A 164 -7.32 -10.33 -18.94
N GLU A 165 -6.17 -10.13 -19.60
CA GLU A 165 -5.54 -11.17 -20.41
C GLU A 165 -5.06 -12.34 -19.55
N LEU A 166 -4.47 -12.02 -18.40
CA LEU A 166 -4.03 -13.03 -17.43
C LEU A 166 -5.20 -13.83 -16.88
N LEU A 167 -6.28 -13.15 -16.47
CA LEU A 167 -7.46 -13.75 -15.85
C LEU A 167 -8.32 -14.56 -16.82
N SER A 168 -8.33 -14.20 -18.11
CA SER A 168 -9.07 -14.93 -19.14
C SER A 168 -8.40 -16.22 -19.62
N GLY A 169 -7.26 -16.60 -19.05
CA GLY A 169 -6.50 -17.77 -19.46
C GLY A 169 -5.70 -17.61 -20.77
N LYS A 170 -5.74 -16.43 -21.39
CA LYS A 170 -5.05 -16.15 -22.66
C LYS A 170 -3.55 -15.89 -22.50
N ALA A 171 -3.11 -15.50 -21.31
CA ALA A 171 -1.71 -15.25 -21.04
C ALA A 171 -0.94 -16.57 -20.86
N SER A 172 0.31 -16.61 -21.36
CA SER A 172 1.19 -17.79 -21.19
C SER A 172 1.44 -18.18 -19.74
N ALA A 173 1.32 -17.22 -18.83
CA ALA A 173 1.52 -17.43 -17.39
C ALA A 173 0.24 -17.78 -16.61
N SER A 174 -0.92 -17.81 -17.26
CA SER A 174 -2.20 -18.14 -16.58
C SER A 174 -2.16 -19.50 -15.90
N ALA A 175 -1.54 -20.49 -16.52
CA ALA A 175 -1.36 -21.84 -15.96
C ALA A 175 -0.52 -21.85 -14.68
N LEU A 176 0.44 -20.93 -14.51
CA LEU A 176 1.25 -20.81 -13.29
C LEU A 176 0.40 -20.35 -12.08
N LEU A 177 -0.73 -19.74 -12.33
CA LEU A 177 -1.68 -19.27 -11.33
C LEU A 177 -2.89 -20.19 -11.18
N GLY A 178 -2.89 -21.35 -11.87
CA GLY A 178 -4.01 -22.30 -11.87
C GLY A 178 -5.25 -21.80 -12.65
N ILE A 179 -5.07 -20.78 -13.49
CA ILE A 179 -6.16 -20.25 -14.34
C ILE A 179 -6.17 -21.07 -15.63
N THR A 180 -7.22 -21.86 -15.80
CA THR A 180 -7.52 -22.60 -17.04
C THR A 180 -8.56 -21.82 -17.84
N GLY A 181 -8.28 -21.58 -19.13
CA GLY A 181 -9.18 -20.92 -20.06
C GLY A 181 -10.40 -21.77 -20.43
#